data_2bfcea964a6e1f1cc2c31481a971f54f
#
_entry.id   2bfcea964a6e1f1cc2c31481a971f54f
#
_cell.length_a   1.000
_cell.length_b   1.000
_cell.length_c   1.000
_cell.angle_alpha   90.00
_cell.angle_beta   90.00
_cell.angle_gamma   90.00
#
_symmetry.space_group_name_H-M   'P 1'
#
loop_
_entity.id
_entity.type
_entity.pdbx_description
1 polymer ?
#
loop_
_entity_poly.entity_id
_entity_poly.type
_entity_poly.pdbx_seq_one_letter_code
_entity_poly.pdbx_strand_id
1 'polypeptide(L)'
;MITMSWILFFNTTAEQQHAIVKRQDEDIRVIFAIVLTSVCVSLLGTVLLILNSDESVFEKDLRTIVTLAAITVSWILLHTIFTIRYAHLYHNHDKQETGNHGIDFPNAEQPDYIDFAYFSFVIGMTFQVSDVTISSKIVRRYVLMHSLISFVFNTIIVALTVNVIASISK
;
A
#
# COMPACT_ATOMS: atom_id res chain seq x y z
N MET A 1 -3.14 10.17 -10.09
CA MET A 1 -3.82 9.65 -8.87
C MET A 1 -2.86 9.62 -7.67
N ILE A 2 -1.74 8.91 -7.71
CA ILE A 2 -0.76 8.82 -6.58
C ILE A 2 -0.27 10.20 -6.13
N THR A 3 0.19 11.05 -7.06
CA THR A 3 0.68 12.41 -6.74
C THR A 3 -0.38 13.29 -6.10
N MET A 4 -1.64 13.15 -6.52
CA MET A 4 -2.76 13.91 -5.97
C MET A 4 -3.10 13.46 -4.55
N SER A 5 -3.03 12.16 -4.26
CA SER A 5 -3.21 11.60 -2.91
C SER A 5 -2.10 12.09 -1.96
N TRP A 6 -0.85 12.10 -2.42
CA TRP A 6 0.27 12.57 -1.59
C TRP A 6 0.24 14.07 -1.34
N ILE A 7 -0.18 14.90 -2.31
CA ILE A 7 -0.38 16.34 -2.10
C ILE A 7 -1.47 16.60 -1.05
N LEU A 8 -2.57 15.82 -1.10
CA LEU A 8 -3.62 15.90 -0.09
C LEU A 8 -3.12 15.48 1.30
N PHE A 9 -2.28 14.45 1.41
CA PHE A 9 -1.73 13.99 2.69
C PHE A 9 -0.92 15.08 3.40
N PHE A 10 -0.12 15.85 2.65
CA PHE A 10 0.72 16.89 3.24
C PHE A 10 0.00 18.23 3.50
N ASN A 11 -1.12 18.51 2.82
CA ASN A 11 -1.75 19.85 2.85
C ASN A 11 -3.10 19.89 3.57
N THR A 12 -3.62 18.74 4.08
CA THR A 12 -4.96 18.68 4.67
C THR A 12 -4.88 18.54 6.19
N THR A 13 -5.62 19.38 6.93
CA THR A 13 -5.72 19.26 8.39
C THR A 13 -6.61 18.09 8.82
N ALA A 14 -6.42 17.55 10.04
CA ALA A 14 -7.17 16.42 10.56
C ALA A 14 -8.71 16.61 10.50
N GLU A 15 -9.20 17.83 10.78
CA GLU A 15 -10.65 18.13 10.68
C GLU A 15 -11.21 18.05 9.26
N GLN A 16 -10.43 18.51 8.27
CA GLN A 16 -10.82 18.44 6.86
C GLN A 16 -10.81 17.01 6.36
N GLN A 17 -9.86 16.20 6.82
CA GLN A 17 -9.75 14.78 6.51
C GLN A 17 -10.97 14.01 7.02
N HIS A 18 -11.42 14.27 8.24
CA HIS A 18 -12.62 13.65 8.81
C HIS A 18 -13.89 13.93 7.98
N ALA A 19 -14.04 15.13 7.45
CA ALA A 19 -15.18 15.51 6.60
C ALA A 19 -15.16 14.83 5.22
N ILE A 20 -13.97 14.62 4.64
CA ILE A 20 -13.77 13.96 3.34
C ILE A 20 -14.06 12.47 3.45
N VAL A 21 -13.53 11.79 4.47
CA VAL A 21 -13.71 10.35 4.71
C VAL A 21 -15.19 10.01 4.94
N LYS A 22 -15.93 10.87 5.65
CA LYS A 22 -17.36 10.65 5.97
C LYS A 22 -18.27 10.63 4.73
N ARG A 23 -17.87 11.21 3.61
CA ARG A 23 -18.66 11.28 2.36
C ARG A 23 -18.53 10.08 1.43
N GLN A 24 -17.53 9.21 1.61
CA GLN A 24 -17.14 8.17 0.63
C GLN A 24 -17.41 6.73 1.07
N ASP A 25 -18.41 6.49 1.92
CA ASP A 25 -18.58 5.23 2.67
C ASP A 25 -18.93 3.98 1.84
N GLU A 26 -19.59 4.07 0.70
CA GLU A 26 -20.08 2.88 -0.02
C GLU A 26 -19.13 2.34 -1.12
N ASP A 27 -18.39 3.22 -1.78
CA ASP A 27 -17.56 2.85 -2.93
C ASP A 27 -16.14 2.39 -2.57
N ILE A 28 -15.66 2.70 -1.37
CA ILE A 28 -14.24 2.51 -1.02
C ILE A 28 -13.80 1.04 -1.03
N ARG A 29 -14.68 0.10 -0.69
CA ARG A 29 -14.38 -1.34 -0.72
C ARG A 29 -14.21 -1.85 -2.15
N VAL A 30 -15.04 -1.36 -3.06
CA VAL A 30 -14.99 -1.70 -4.48
C VAL A 30 -13.74 -1.12 -5.11
N ILE A 31 -13.46 0.17 -4.86
CA ILE A 31 -12.24 0.84 -5.31
C ILE A 31 -11.00 0.10 -4.81
N PHE A 32 -10.97 -0.25 -3.53
CA PHE A 32 -9.87 -1.03 -2.92
C PHE A 32 -9.67 -2.38 -3.63
N ALA A 33 -10.74 -3.14 -3.87
CA ALA A 33 -10.66 -4.42 -4.55
C ALA A 33 -10.18 -4.28 -6.01
N ILE A 34 -10.70 -3.28 -6.76
CA ILE A 34 -10.29 -3.02 -8.15
C ILE A 34 -8.80 -2.67 -8.21
N VAL A 35 -8.33 -1.78 -7.35
CA VAL A 35 -6.94 -1.35 -7.40
C VAL A 35 -6.00 -2.47 -6.95
N LEU A 36 -6.36 -3.23 -5.91
CA LEU A 36 -5.58 -4.39 -5.47
C LEU A 36 -5.46 -5.43 -6.60
N THR A 37 -6.57 -5.73 -7.27
CA THR A 37 -6.59 -6.64 -8.42
C THR A 37 -5.72 -6.10 -9.57
N SER A 38 -5.81 -4.80 -9.87
CA SER A 38 -5.01 -4.16 -10.92
C SER A 38 -3.50 -4.24 -10.63
N VAL A 39 -3.10 -4.05 -9.36
CA VAL A 39 -1.71 -4.21 -8.92
C VAL A 39 -1.24 -5.66 -9.12
N CYS A 40 -2.04 -6.65 -8.70
CA CYS A 40 -1.72 -8.06 -8.88
C CYS A 40 -1.58 -8.45 -10.35
N VAL A 41 -2.49 -7.98 -11.21
CA VAL A 41 -2.45 -8.21 -12.67
C VAL A 41 -1.22 -7.56 -13.30
N SER A 42 -0.88 -6.33 -12.89
CA SER A 42 0.32 -5.61 -13.35
C SER A 42 1.59 -6.36 -12.99
N LEU A 43 1.70 -6.87 -11.76
CA LEU A 43 2.84 -7.70 -11.33
C LEU A 43 2.96 -8.98 -12.15
N LEU A 44 1.85 -9.70 -12.33
CA LEU A 44 1.84 -10.93 -13.10
C LEU A 44 2.25 -10.67 -14.55
N GLY A 45 1.71 -9.63 -15.18
CA GLY A 45 2.09 -9.20 -16.53
C GLY A 45 3.58 -8.89 -16.64
N THR A 46 4.15 -8.20 -15.65
CA THR A 46 5.57 -7.90 -15.56
C THR A 46 6.44 -9.17 -15.49
N VAL A 47 6.06 -10.13 -14.64
CA VAL A 47 6.75 -11.43 -14.52
C VAL A 47 6.72 -12.20 -15.84
N LEU A 48 5.56 -12.27 -16.50
CA LEU A 48 5.41 -12.96 -17.78
C LEU A 48 6.24 -12.32 -18.91
N LEU A 49 6.34 -10.99 -18.94
CA LEU A 49 7.20 -10.27 -19.90
C LEU A 49 8.68 -10.62 -19.72
N ILE A 50 9.17 -10.76 -18.48
CA ILE A 50 10.57 -11.14 -18.21
C ILE A 50 10.87 -12.57 -18.69
N LEU A 51 9.90 -13.48 -18.59
CA LEU A 51 10.10 -14.89 -18.90
C LEU A 51 10.13 -15.19 -20.42
N ASN A 52 9.59 -14.31 -21.28
CA ASN A 52 9.28 -14.62 -22.70
C ASN A 52 10.04 -13.80 -23.74
N SER A 53 11.28 -13.36 -23.50
CA SER A 53 11.93 -12.41 -24.43
C SER A 53 13.20 -12.93 -25.08
N ASP A 54 13.16 -12.97 -26.42
CA ASP A 54 14.32 -12.99 -27.33
C ASP A 54 14.55 -11.55 -27.84
N GLU A 55 15.46 -10.78 -27.21
CA GLU A 55 15.60 -9.34 -27.49
C GLU A 55 17.07 -8.90 -27.60
N SER A 56 17.31 -7.77 -28.30
CA SER A 56 18.59 -7.08 -28.31
C SER A 56 19.00 -6.55 -26.93
N VAL A 57 20.30 -6.32 -26.70
CA VAL A 57 20.83 -5.85 -25.40
C VAL A 57 20.17 -4.55 -24.98
N PHE A 58 19.98 -3.58 -25.89
CA PHE A 58 19.36 -2.29 -25.59
C PHE A 58 17.88 -2.44 -25.17
N GLU A 59 17.13 -3.29 -25.84
CA GLU A 59 15.73 -3.57 -25.50
C GLU A 59 15.62 -4.25 -24.14
N LYS A 60 16.55 -5.13 -23.81
CA LYS A 60 16.65 -5.80 -22.52
C LYS A 60 16.88 -4.82 -21.37
N ASP A 61 17.80 -3.85 -21.53
CA ASP A 61 18.10 -2.85 -20.52
C ASP A 61 16.92 -1.90 -20.29
N LEU A 62 16.31 -1.39 -21.36
CA LEU A 62 15.13 -0.52 -21.28
C LEU A 62 13.97 -1.23 -20.60
N ARG A 63 13.69 -2.47 -20.97
CA ARG A 63 12.65 -3.30 -20.35
C ARG A 63 12.92 -3.50 -18.86
N THR A 64 14.16 -3.77 -18.45
CA THR A 64 14.53 -3.94 -17.05
C THR A 64 14.22 -2.68 -16.24
N ILE A 65 14.59 -1.50 -16.75
CA ILE A 65 14.31 -0.21 -16.08
C ILE A 65 12.80 0.02 -15.95
N VAL A 66 12.05 -0.17 -17.03
CA VAL A 66 10.59 0.00 -17.03
C VAL A 66 9.93 -0.97 -16.07
N THR A 67 10.39 -2.21 -16.02
CA THR A 67 9.90 -3.25 -15.11
C THR A 67 10.12 -2.87 -13.64
N LEU A 68 11.34 -2.45 -13.30
CA LEU A 68 11.65 -2.03 -11.91
C LEU A 68 10.84 -0.79 -11.51
N ALA A 69 10.67 0.17 -12.41
CA ALA A 69 9.83 1.34 -12.17
C ALA A 69 8.36 0.94 -11.96
N ALA A 70 7.81 0.06 -12.78
CA ALA A 70 6.43 -0.41 -12.67
C ALA A 70 6.18 -1.15 -11.34
N ILE A 71 7.12 -2.00 -10.92
CA ILE A 71 7.05 -2.71 -9.63
C ILE A 71 7.08 -1.72 -8.47
N THR A 72 7.99 -0.75 -8.50
CA THR A 72 8.12 0.26 -7.44
C THR A 72 6.85 1.10 -7.33
N VAL A 73 6.31 1.57 -8.45
CA VAL A 73 5.04 2.33 -8.48
C VAL A 73 3.89 1.48 -7.96
N SER A 74 3.81 0.21 -8.33
CA SER A 74 2.78 -0.72 -7.85
C SER A 74 2.88 -0.94 -6.33
N TRP A 75 4.09 -1.06 -5.79
CA TRP A 75 4.35 -1.17 -4.36
C TRP A 75 3.87 0.07 -3.60
N ILE A 76 4.26 1.27 -4.06
CA ILE A 76 3.80 2.54 -3.47
C ILE A 76 2.28 2.66 -3.53
N LEU A 77 1.68 2.30 -4.67
CA LEU A 77 0.22 2.34 -4.85
C LEU A 77 -0.50 1.44 -3.86
N LEU A 78 -0.02 0.20 -3.69
CA LEU A 78 -0.59 -0.76 -2.76
C LEU A 78 -0.65 -0.18 -1.34
N HIS A 79 0.46 0.33 -0.82
CA HIS A 79 0.51 0.86 0.54
C HIS A 79 -0.24 2.18 0.70
N THR A 80 -0.29 3.01 -0.35
CA THR A 80 -1.14 4.23 -0.37
C THR A 80 -2.62 3.88 -0.23
N ILE A 81 -3.08 2.79 -0.86
CA ILE A 81 -4.48 2.34 -0.74
C ILE A 81 -4.76 1.80 0.66
N PHE A 82 -3.84 1.04 1.25
CA PHE A 82 -3.98 0.60 2.64
C PHE A 82 -3.97 1.78 3.61
N THR A 83 -3.19 2.85 3.35
CA THR A 83 -3.25 4.12 4.10
C THR A 83 -4.66 4.68 4.14
N ILE A 84 -5.27 4.86 2.97
CA ILE A 84 -6.66 5.36 2.85
C ILE A 84 -7.63 4.41 3.56
N ARG A 85 -7.43 3.10 3.43
CA ARG A 85 -8.28 2.10 4.08
C ARG A 85 -8.20 2.14 5.60
N TYR A 86 -7.00 2.29 6.17
CA TYR A 86 -6.83 2.42 7.63
C TYR A 86 -7.42 3.71 8.16
N ALA A 87 -7.23 4.85 7.49
CA ALA A 87 -7.88 6.11 7.83
C ALA A 87 -9.40 5.96 7.85
N HIS A 88 -9.95 5.29 6.84
CA HIS A 88 -11.39 5.04 6.76
C HIS A 88 -11.89 4.12 7.89
N LEU A 89 -11.17 3.05 8.21
CA LEU A 89 -11.52 2.16 9.32
C LEU A 89 -11.46 2.88 10.67
N TYR A 90 -10.46 3.74 10.88
CA TYR A 90 -10.33 4.55 12.09
C TYR A 90 -11.54 5.46 12.29
N HIS A 91 -11.87 6.28 11.28
CA HIS A 91 -12.98 7.24 11.39
C HIS A 91 -14.37 6.60 11.38
N ASN A 92 -14.53 5.38 10.86
CA ASN A 92 -15.81 4.66 10.94
C ASN A 92 -16.08 4.03 12.30
N HIS A 93 -15.04 3.67 13.06
CA HIS A 93 -15.19 3.22 14.46
C HIS A 93 -15.64 4.34 15.40
N ASP A 94 -15.36 5.60 15.07
CA ASP A 94 -15.80 6.78 15.82
C ASP A 94 -17.35 6.93 15.91
N LYS A 95 -18.08 6.29 14.99
CA LYS A 95 -19.56 6.25 15.01
C LYS A 95 -20.14 5.33 16.08
N GLN A 96 -19.35 4.47 16.71
CA GLN A 96 -19.77 3.62 17.80
C GLN A 96 -19.30 4.23 19.13
N GLU A 97 -20.10 4.99 19.80
CA GLU A 97 -19.98 5.71 21.09
C GLU A 97 -18.99 5.14 22.17
N THR A 98 -18.07 4.27 21.80
CA THR A 98 -17.15 3.57 22.71
C THR A 98 -15.79 4.27 22.88
N GLY A 99 -15.50 5.36 22.15
CA GLY A 99 -14.22 6.07 22.23
C GLY A 99 -12.98 5.27 21.80
N ASN A 100 -13.17 4.07 21.23
CA ASN A 100 -12.07 3.21 20.79
C ASN A 100 -12.07 3.13 19.25
N HIS A 101 -11.13 3.82 18.62
CA HIS A 101 -11.01 3.90 17.17
C HIS A 101 -10.43 2.61 16.52
N GLY A 102 -9.97 1.66 17.32
CA GLY A 102 -9.46 0.37 16.85
C GLY A 102 -8.00 0.36 16.40
N ILE A 103 -7.38 1.52 16.24
CA ILE A 103 -5.95 1.76 16.04
C ILE A 103 -5.55 2.88 16.98
N ASP A 104 -4.53 2.66 17.82
CA ASP A 104 -4.08 3.63 18.81
C ASP A 104 -2.66 4.07 18.45
N PHE A 105 -2.52 5.33 18.05
CA PHE A 105 -1.24 5.97 17.75
C PHE A 105 -0.71 6.64 19.02
N PRO A 106 0.54 6.39 19.44
CA PRO A 106 1.10 7.01 20.63
C PRO A 106 1.23 8.53 20.43
N ASN A 107 0.76 9.30 21.43
CA ASN A 107 0.81 10.77 21.45
C ASN A 107 0.01 11.50 20.35
N ALA A 108 -0.87 10.82 19.64
CA ALA A 108 -1.75 11.44 18.66
C ALA A 108 -3.21 11.36 19.13
N GLU A 109 -3.77 12.47 19.62
CA GLU A 109 -5.20 12.56 19.92
C GLU A 109 -6.06 12.53 18.64
N GLN A 110 -5.53 13.08 17.55
CA GLN A 110 -6.15 13.08 16.21
C GLN A 110 -5.09 12.74 15.16
N PRO A 111 -4.95 11.46 14.78
CA PRO A 111 -3.99 11.04 13.75
C PRO A 111 -4.36 11.62 12.39
N ASP A 112 -3.36 12.04 11.65
CA ASP A 112 -3.47 12.52 10.28
C ASP A 112 -3.15 11.44 9.23
N TYR A 113 -3.22 11.80 7.92
CA TYR A 113 -2.89 10.84 6.86
C TYR A 113 -1.44 10.36 6.89
N ILE A 114 -0.53 11.12 7.49
CA ILE A 114 0.89 10.73 7.62
C ILE A 114 1.02 9.61 8.65
N ASP A 115 0.26 9.65 9.75
CA ASP A 115 0.23 8.58 10.74
C ASP A 115 -0.29 7.27 10.11
N PHE A 116 -1.36 7.34 9.31
CA PHE A 116 -1.87 6.18 8.58
C PHE A 116 -0.92 5.71 7.48
N ALA A 117 -0.19 6.62 6.82
CA ALA A 117 0.85 6.26 5.86
C ALA A 117 2.02 5.57 6.57
N TYR A 118 2.50 6.11 7.68
CA TYR A 118 3.51 5.47 8.52
C TYR A 118 3.10 4.05 8.87
N PHE A 119 1.90 3.87 9.41
CA PHE A 119 1.37 2.55 9.78
C PHE A 119 1.35 1.58 8.59
N SER A 120 0.83 2.03 7.44
CA SER A 120 0.71 1.22 6.23
C SER A 120 2.06 0.85 5.63
N PHE A 121 2.95 1.83 5.45
CA PHE A 121 4.25 1.60 4.81
C PHE A 121 5.19 0.79 5.70
N VAL A 122 5.14 0.95 7.03
CA VAL A 122 5.93 0.12 7.96
C VAL A 122 5.46 -1.35 7.86
N ILE A 123 4.15 -1.63 7.84
CA ILE A 123 3.65 -2.99 7.58
C ILE A 123 4.14 -3.49 6.21
N GLY A 124 4.15 -2.64 5.19
CA GLY A 124 4.63 -2.97 3.86
C GLY A 124 6.10 -3.38 3.81
N MET A 125 6.93 -2.72 4.59
CA MET A 125 8.38 -2.96 4.66
C MET A 125 8.75 -4.10 5.61
N THR A 126 8.13 -4.18 6.79
CA THR A 126 8.57 -5.01 7.92
C THR A 126 7.54 -6.06 8.36
N PHE A 127 6.33 -6.02 7.80
CA PHE A 127 5.17 -6.87 8.16
C PHE A 127 4.61 -6.63 9.56
N GLN A 128 5.16 -5.70 10.32
CA GLN A 128 4.78 -5.40 11.71
C GLN A 128 4.97 -3.92 12.02
N VAL A 129 4.15 -3.39 12.95
CA VAL A 129 4.35 -2.09 13.60
C VAL A 129 4.43 -2.34 15.10
N SER A 130 5.44 -1.79 15.76
CA SER A 130 5.72 -2.08 17.17
C SER A 130 5.14 -1.06 18.15
N ASP A 131 4.92 0.16 17.71
CA ASP A 131 4.49 1.31 18.52
C ASP A 131 2.99 1.64 18.39
N VAL A 132 2.33 1.20 17.32
CA VAL A 132 0.90 1.38 17.11
C VAL A 132 0.13 0.14 17.55
N THR A 133 -0.83 0.30 18.46
CA THR A 133 -1.61 -0.83 18.97
C THR A 133 -2.94 -1.01 18.24
N ILE A 134 -3.40 -2.27 18.10
CA ILE A 134 -4.61 -2.62 17.37
C ILE A 134 -5.60 -3.31 18.31
N SER A 135 -6.66 -2.61 18.68
CA SER A 135 -7.74 -3.10 19.55
C SER A 135 -8.90 -3.74 18.77
N SER A 136 -9.16 -3.31 17.52
CA SER A 136 -10.26 -3.80 16.70
C SER A 136 -9.97 -5.14 16.01
N LYS A 137 -10.93 -6.10 16.10
CA LYS A 137 -10.87 -7.37 15.34
C LYS A 137 -10.90 -7.16 13.82
N ILE A 138 -11.62 -6.14 13.35
CA ILE A 138 -11.75 -5.83 11.93
C ILE A 138 -10.40 -5.33 11.41
N VAL A 139 -9.79 -4.38 12.10
CA VAL A 139 -8.48 -3.85 11.74
C VAL A 139 -7.44 -4.96 11.73
N ARG A 140 -7.42 -5.86 12.74
CA ARG A 140 -6.48 -7.01 12.76
C ARG A 140 -6.58 -7.90 11.52
N ARG A 141 -7.78 -8.12 10.98
CA ARG A 141 -7.98 -8.90 9.74
C ARG A 141 -7.38 -8.18 8.54
N TYR A 142 -7.56 -6.86 8.44
CA TYR A 142 -6.95 -6.06 7.37
C TYR A 142 -5.42 -6.03 7.48
N VAL A 143 -4.89 -5.90 8.69
CA VAL A 143 -3.43 -5.93 8.93
C VAL A 143 -2.84 -7.29 8.56
N LEU A 144 -3.49 -8.39 8.95
CA LEU A 144 -3.03 -9.73 8.57
C LEU A 144 -3.02 -9.91 7.03
N MET A 145 -4.11 -9.50 6.37
CA MET A 145 -4.19 -9.57 4.89
C MET A 145 -3.10 -8.68 4.25
N HIS A 146 -2.91 -7.46 4.75
CA HIS A 146 -1.89 -6.54 4.26
C HIS A 146 -0.48 -7.13 4.43
N SER A 147 -0.15 -7.67 5.60
CA SER A 147 1.15 -8.30 5.86
C SER A 147 1.41 -9.50 4.94
N LEU A 148 0.40 -10.35 4.70
CA LEU A 148 0.53 -11.49 3.78
C LEU A 148 0.75 -11.04 2.33
N ILE A 149 0.01 -10.03 1.86
CA ILE A 149 0.19 -9.46 0.52
C ILE A 149 1.59 -8.84 0.40
N SER A 150 2.02 -8.07 1.41
CA SER A 150 3.35 -7.45 1.45
C SER A 150 4.46 -8.50 1.43
N PHE A 151 4.31 -9.60 2.17
CA PHE A 151 5.28 -10.70 2.17
C PHE A 151 5.44 -11.32 0.78
N VAL A 152 4.34 -11.65 0.11
CA VAL A 152 4.36 -12.21 -1.25
C VAL A 152 4.98 -11.20 -2.22
N PHE A 153 4.57 -9.94 -2.13
CA PHE A 153 5.06 -8.87 -3.00
C PHE A 153 6.57 -8.67 -2.84
N ASN A 154 7.06 -8.53 -1.62
CA ASN A 154 8.47 -8.35 -1.33
C ASN A 154 9.30 -9.57 -1.75
N THR A 155 8.76 -10.79 -1.61
CA THR A 155 9.40 -12.02 -2.10
C THR A 155 9.57 -11.99 -3.62
N ILE A 156 8.55 -11.55 -4.35
CA ILE A 156 8.62 -11.39 -5.82
C ILE A 156 9.66 -10.32 -6.19
N ILE A 157 9.68 -9.18 -5.51
CA ILE A 157 10.67 -8.12 -5.76
C ILE A 157 12.10 -8.66 -5.58
N VAL A 158 12.37 -9.35 -4.50
CA VAL A 158 13.70 -9.93 -4.22
C VAL A 158 14.09 -10.94 -5.30
N ALA A 159 13.19 -11.84 -5.67
CA ALA A 159 13.43 -12.84 -6.70
C ALA A 159 13.74 -12.19 -8.07
N LEU A 160 12.99 -11.14 -8.45
CA LEU A 160 13.22 -10.40 -9.69
C LEU A 160 14.55 -9.61 -9.65
N THR A 161 14.87 -8.99 -8.51
CA THR A 161 16.12 -8.26 -8.33
C THR A 161 17.33 -9.19 -8.46
N VAL A 162 17.28 -10.35 -7.84
CA VAL A 162 18.35 -11.37 -7.96
C VAL A 162 18.50 -11.84 -9.41
N ASN A 163 17.39 -12.06 -10.13
CA ASN A 163 17.43 -12.45 -11.54
C ASN A 163 18.07 -11.36 -12.43
N VAL A 164 17.72 -10.09 -12.21
CA VAL A 164 18.30 -8.95 -12.91
C VAL A 164 19.81 -8.88 -12.66
N ILE A 165 20.26 -8.94 -11.40
CA ILE A 165 21.69 -8.92 -11.04
C ILE A 165 22.44 -10.07 -11.71
N ALA A 166 21.89 -11.28 -11.69
CA ALA A 166 22.49 -12.45 -12.33
C ALA A 166 22.58 -12.32 -13.86
N SER A 167 21.68 -11.58 -14.48
CA SER A 167 21.70 -11.34 -15.93
C SER A 167 22.75 -10.30 -16.36
N ILE A 168 23.11 -9.36 -15.49
CA ILE A 168 24.16 -8.34 -15.77
C ILE A 168 25.57 -8.93 -15.64
N SER A 169 25.71 -9.97 -14.82
CA SER A 169 27.03 -10.61 -14.57
C SER A 169 27.44 -11.64 -15.63
N LYS A 170 26.64 -11.83 -16.66
CA LYS A 170 26.92 -12.70 -17.82
C LYS A 170 27.26 -11.88 -19.05
#